data_6b24a2223d3eb1c0cac6615bd2c23647
#
_entry.id   6b24a2223d3eb1c0cac6615bd2c23647
#
_cell.length_a   1.000
_cell.length_b   1.000
_cell.length_c   1.000
_cell.angle_alpha   90.00
_cell.angle_beta   90.00
_cell.angle_gamma   90.00
#
_symmetry.space_group_name_H-M   'P 1'
#
loop_
_entity.id
_entity.type
_entity.pdbx_description
1 polymer ?
#
loop_
_entity_poly.entity_id
_entity_poly.type
_entity_poly.pdbx_seq_one_letter_code
_entity_poly.pdbx_strand_id
1 'polypeptide(L)'
;MVFVTVTNNSGGGQPVSLENLRAVRAVCDRYAKPLFLDACRFAENAWFIKTREPGQADRAIPDIVREMASLADGMTMSAKKDGLANIGGWLALDDDALAESCRNVLILTEGFPTYGGLAGRDLEAIAQGLREVVQDDYLHYRIRSTAYLGEALDAAGVPLVKPFGGHAVYLDARGLLPHIPPLQYPGQALALALYVEGGIRGCEIGTVMFGRHPDGTESPAPMDLVRLAIPRRTYTQSHIDYVIEVVTAVAARAPSLTGLRMVEPQPSALRHFTARFEPIV
;
A
#
# COMPACT_ATOMS: atom_id res chain seq x y z
N MET A 1 18.40 7.58 -11.02
CA MET A 1 18.00 7.13 -9.68
C MET A 1 17.06 5.93 -9.79
N VAL A 2 17.21 4.94 -8.94
CA VAL A 2 16.35 3.77 -8.85
C VAL A 2 15.59 3.83 -7.50
N PHE A 3 14.28 3.57 -7.51
CA PHE A 3 13.47 3.45 -6.30
C PHE A 3 12.94 2.03 -6.16
N VAL A 4 13.04 1.48 -4.95
CA VAL A 4 12.40 0.21 -4.57
C VAL A 4 11.43 0.47 -3.42
N THR A 5 10.16 0.10 -3.62
CA THR A 5 9.12 0.29 -2.60
C THR A 5 9.01 -0.93 -1.68
N VAL A 6 9.21 -0.73 -0.40
CA VAL A 6 9.14 -1.75 0.64
C VAL A 6 8.04 -1.39 1.67
N THR A 7 6.89 -2.10 1.70
CA THR A 7 6.36 -3.12 0.77
C THR A 7 5.60 -2.48 -0.40
N ASN A 8 5.36 -3.24 -1.47
CA ASN A 8 4.56 -2.79 -2.61
C ASN A 8 3.14 -2.39 -2.16
N ASN A 9 2.61 -1.28 -2.71
CA ASN A 9 1.29 -0.78 -2.35
C ASN A 9 0.19 -1.16 -3.36
N SER A 10 0.51 -1.36 -4.62
CA SER A 10 -0.48 -1.54 -5.70
C SER A 10 -0.69 -3.00 -6.08
N GLY A 11 0.28 -3.87 -5.80
CA GLY A 11 0.28 -5.27 -6.19
C GLY A 11 0.21 -6.23 -4.99
N GLY A 12 -0.77 -6.09 -4.10
CA GLY A 12 -1.02 -7.04 -3.03
C GLY A 12 -0.23 -6.81 -1.72
N GLY A 13 0.50 -5.71 -1.58
CA GLY A 13 1.29 -5.44 -0.37
C GLY A 13 2.50 -6.35 -0.21
N GLN A 14 3.04 -6.86 -1.31
CA GLN A 14 4.11 -7.86 -1.31
C GLN A 14 5.45 -7.28 -0.83
N PRO A 15 6.21 -8.03 -0.02
CA PRO A 15 7.53 -7.62 0.43
C PRO A 15 8.59 -7.77 -0.67
N VAL A 16 9.73 -7.13 -0.44
CA VAL A 16 10.96 -7.30 -1.22
C VAL A 16 11.97 -8.04 -0.36
N SER A 17 12.59 -9.09 -0.90
CA SER A 17 13.58 -9.89 -0.18
C SER A 17 14.93 -9.16 -0.04
N LEU A 18 15.72 -9.53 0.96
CA LEU A 18 17.11 -9.06 1.06
C LEU A 18 17.96 -9.47 -0.14
N GLU A 19 17.74 -10.68 -0.66
CA GLU A 19 18.43 -11.14 -1.87
C GLU A 19 18.15 -10.22 -3.05
N ASN A 20 16.87 -9.85 -3.26
CA ASN A 20 16.50 -8.92 -4.33
C ASN A 20 17.12 -7.54 -4.11
N LEU A 21 17.09 -7.00 -2.89
CA LEU A 21 17.70 -5.70 -2.58
C LEU A 21 19.21 -5.70 -2.88
N ARG A 22 19.92 -6.77 -2.52
CA ARG A 22 21.35 -6.92 -2.83
C ARG A 22 21.60 -7.01 -4.34
N ALA A 23 20.75 -7.72 -5.07
CA ALA A 23 20.84 -7.81 -6.52
C ALA A 23 20.58 -6.46 -7.20
N VAL A 24 19.59 -5.70 -6.75
CA VAL A 24 19.31 -4.34 -7.22
C VAL A 24 20.50 -3.41 -6.92
N ARG A 25 21.09 -3.47 -5.69
CA ARG A 25 22.28 -2.71 -5.34
C ARG A 25 23.45 -2.99 -6.28
N ALA A 26 23.73 -4.25 -6.58
CA ALA A 26 24.79 -4.64 -7.50
C ALA A 26 24.58 -4.08 -8.94
N VAL A 27 23.33 -4.04 -9.39
CA VAL A 27 23.00 -3.40 -10.69
C VAL A 27 23.21 -1.89 -10.61
N CYS A 28 22.75 -1.26 -9.54
CA CYS A 28 22.92 0.19 -9.33
C CYS A 28 24.41 0.59 -9.29
N ASP A 29 25.24 -0.20 -8.62
CA ASP A 29 26.70 0.03 -8.57
C ASP A 29 27.32 -0.07 -9.95
N ARG A 30 26.97 -1.12 -10.72
CA ARG A 30 27.48 -1.31 -12.09
C ARG A 30 27.21 -0.11 -13.00
N TYR A 31 26.06 0.53 -12.85
CA TYR A 31 25.63 1.66 -13.68
C TYR A 31 25.81 3.03 -13.02
N ALA A 32 26.46 3.08 -11.85
CA ALA A 32 26.64 4.31 -11.06
C ALA A 32 25.31 5.07 -10.87
N LYS A 33 24.27 4.36 -10.47
CA LYS A 33 22.95 4.95 -10.20
C LYS A 33 22.63 4.84 -8.72
N PRO A 34 22.15 5.93 -8.08
CA PRO A 34 21.73 5.87 -6.69
C PRO A 34 20.48 5.01 -6.54
N LEU A 35 20.46 4.22 -5.45
CA LEU A 35 19.34 3.40 -5.02
C LEU A 35 18.67 4.05 -3.82
N PHE A 36 17.36 4.27 -3.93
CA PHE A 36 16.52 4.78 -2.84
C PHE A 36 15.44 3.78 -2.48
N LEU A 37 15.08 3.72 -1.19
CA LEU A 37 13.92 2.97 -0.73
C LEU A 37 12.74 3.91 -0.47
N ASP A 38 11.57 3.60 -1.05
CA ASP A 38 10.31 4.05 -0.48
C ASP A 38 10.01 3.14 0.71
N ALA A 39 10.42 3.59 1.89
CA ALA A 39 10.43 2.82 3.12
C ALA A 39 9.15 2.97 3.95
N CYS A 40 8.05 3.31 3.31
CA CYS A 40 6.78 3.55 4.00
C CYS A 40 6.31 2.39 4.87
N ARG A 41 6.69 1.15 4.54
CA ARG A 41 6.34 -0.08 5.28
C ARG A 41 7.56 -0.96 5.54
N PHE A 42 8.65 -0.33 5.92
CA PHE A 42 9.94 -0.98 6.14
C PHE A 42 9.90 -2.06 7.22
N ALA A 43 9.13 -1.83 8.28
CA ALA A 43 9.04 -2.77 9.40
C ALA A 43 8.17 -3.99 9.01
N GLU A 44 7.06 -3.78 8.30
CA GLU A 44 6.28 -4.89 7.72
C GLU A 44 7.14 -5.71 6.75
N ASN A 45 7.96 -5.06 5.91
CA ASN A 45 8.89 -5.74 5.01
C ASN A 45 9.93 -6.57 5.77
N ALA A 46 10.54 -5.99 6.82
CA ALA A 46 11.51 -6.69 7.66
C ALA A 46 10.90 -7.89 8.38
N TRP A 47 9.63 -7.81 8.80
CA TRP A 47 8.91 -8.94 9.37
C TRP A 47 8.75 -10.08 8.36
N PHE A 48 8.41 -9.78 7.12
CA PHE A 48 8.33 -10.79 6.08
C PHE A 48 9.68 -11.42 5.73
N ILE A 49 10.75 -10.63 5.73
CA ILE A 49 12.12 -11.16 5.60
C ILE A 49 12.40 -12.13 6.75
N LYS A 50 12.18 -11.72 8.01
CA LYS A 50 12.37 -12.56 9.19
C LYS A 50 11.62 -13.89 9.11
N THR A 51 10.37 -13.84 8.65
CA THR A 51 9.47 -15.02 8.71
C THR A 51 9.47 -15.88 7.45
N ARG A 52 9.97 -15.37 6.32
CA ARG A 52 9.87 -16.07 5.02
C ARG A 52 11.22 -16.41 4.41
N GLU A 53 12.30 -15.71 4.78
CA GLU A 53 13.61 -15.96 4.17
C GLU A 53 14.46 -16.94 5.01
N PRO A 54 15.14 -17.89 4.37
CA PRO A 54 16.04 -18.80 5.07
C PRO A 54 17.13 -18.06 5.85
N GLY A 55 17.38 -18.49 7.08
CA GLY A 55 18.45 -17.94 7.93
C GLY A 55 18.13 -16.58 8.58
N GLN A 56 16.91 -16.07 8.44
CA GLN A 56 16.52 -14.77 9.01
C GLN A 56 15.69 -14.87 10.30
N ALA A 57 15.19 -16.06 10.66
CA ALA A 57 14.22 -16.27 11.74
C ALA A 57 14.69 -15.79 13.13
N ASP A 58 15.97 -15.93 13.42
CA ASP A 58 16.54 -15.58 14.73
C ASP A 58 17.06 -14.13 14.81
N ARG A 59 16.97 -13.39 13.72
CA ARG A 59 17.44 -12.00 13.67
C ARG A 59 16.45 -11.04 14.32
N ALA A 60 16.96 -10.02 14.99
CA ALA A 60 16.13 -8.91 15.45
C ALA A 60 15.65 -8.05 14.28
N ILE A 61 14.39 -7.58 14.34
CA ILE A 61 13.83 -6.71 13.30
C ILE A 61 14.70 -5.47 13.05
N PRO A 62 15.22 -4.76 14.08
CA PRO A 62 16.10 -3.61 13.84
C PRO A 62 17.37 -3.95 13.04
N ASP A 63 17.90 -5.16 13.16
CA ASP A 63 19.10 -5.57 12.42
C ASP A 63 18.80 -5.83 10.94
N ILE A 64 17.64 -6.42 10.65
CA ILE A 64 17.15 -6.58 9.27
C ILE A 64 16.89 -5.20 8.63
N VAL A 65 16.25 -4.30 9.36
CA VAL A 65 15.98 -2.91 8.89
C VAL A 65 17.30 -2.18 8.60
N ARG A 66 18.30 -2.30 9.50
CA ARG A 66 19.60 -1.69 9.30
C ARG A 66 20.30 -2.21 8.06
N GLU A 67 20.22 -3.52 7.82
CA GLU A 67 20.78 -4.11 6.60
C GLU A 67 20.06 -3.61 5.34
N MET A 68 18.72 -3.58 5.33
CA MET A 68 17.96 -3.01 4.21
C MET A 68 18.38 -1.56 3.93
N ALA A 69 18.51 -0.74 4.97
CA ALA A 69 18.92 0.65 4.85
C ALA A 69 20.35 0.80 4.31
N SER A 70 21.30 -0.05 4.76
CA SER A 70 22.70 0.00 4.34
C SER A 70 22.93 -0.35 2.87
N LEU A 71 21.95 -0.93 2.19
CA LEU A 71 21.96 -1.21 0.76
C LEU A 71 21.53 -0.02 -0.10
N ALA A 72 21.03 1.06 0.49
CA ALA A 72 20.48 2.20 -0.22
C ALA A 72 21.28 3.48 0.06
N ASP A 73 21.35 4.37 -0.92
CA ASP A 73 21.95 5.71 -0.80
C ASP A 73 20.98 6.72 -0.15
N GLY A 74 19.73 6.33 0.02
CA GLY A 74 18.73 7.13 0.71
C GLY A 74 17.38 6.44 0.84
N MET A 75 16.51 7.02 1.66
CA MET A 75 15.20 6.49 1.97
C MET A 75 14.18 7.62 2.14
N THR A 76 12.96 7.38 1.68
CA THR A 76 11.81 8.23 1.96
C THR A 76 10.78 7.48 2.78
N MET A 77 10.04 8.17 3.63
CA MET A 77 8.99 7.56 4.42
C MET A 77 7.83 8.50 4.68
N SER A 78 6.62 8.01 4.49
CA SER A 78 5.41 8.64 5.00
C SER A 78 5.10 8.11 6.40
N ALA A 79 5.16 8.97 7.41
CA ALA A 79 5.03 8.59 8.82
C ALA A 79 3.63 8.08 9.22
N LYS A 80 2.60 8.37 8.40
CA LYS A 80 1.24 7.83 8.59
C LYS A 80 1.12 6.32 8.32
N LYS A 81 2.22 5.64 8.04
CA LYS A 81 2.32 4.19 7.87
C LYS A 81 3.14 3.60 9.02
N ASP A 82 4.35 3.11 8.78
CA ASP A 82 5.18 2.51 9.84
C ASP A 82 5.73 3.53 10.85
N GLY A 83 5.60 4.83 10.61
CA GLY A 83 5.82 5.84 11.64
C GLY A 83 4.76 5.89 12.73
N LEU A 84 3.64 5.16 12.61
CA LEU A 84 2.52 5.09 13.54
C LEU A 84 1.93 6.47 13.92
N ALA A 85 2.19 7.49 13.10
CA ALA A 85 1.68 8.85 13.26
C ALA A 85 0.58 9.14 12.24
N ASN A 86 -0.16 10.23 12.43
CA ASN A 86 -1.24 10.62 11.52
C ASN A 86 -0.79 11.57 10.40
N ILE A 87 0.40 12.15 10.51
CA ILE A 87 0.95 13.14 9.58
C ILE A 87 2.47 13.00 9.49
N GLY A 88 3.07 13.66 8.49
CA GLY A 88 4.51 13.81 8.35
C GLY A 88 5.21 12.70 7.61
N GLY A 89 6.51 12.79 7.62
CA GLY A 89 7.44 11.88 6.98
C GLY A 89 8.86 12.36 7.16
N TRP A 90 9.80 11.62 6.55
CA TRP A 90 11.20 12.00 6.53
C TRP A 90 11.88 11.54 5.24
N LEU A 91 12.96 12.21 4.93
CA LEU A 91 13.92 11.84 3.90
C LEU A 91 15.29 11.70 4.57
N ALA A 92 15.94 10.56 4.37
CA ALA A 92 17.32 10.32 4.78
C ALA A 92 18.15 9.99 3.54
N LEU A 93 19.36 10.51 3.44
CA LEU A 93 20.27 10.26 2.31
C LEU A 93 21.71 10.60 2.69
N ASP A 94 22.66 10.00 1.96
CA ASP A 94 24.10 10.13 2.23
C ASP A 94 24.79 11.21 1.40
N ASP A 95 24.16 11.73 0.33
CA ASP A 95 24.69 12.77 -0.54
C ASP A 95 24.40 14.17 0.03
N ASP A 96 25.42 14.86 0.52
CA ASP A 96 25.30 16.20 1.13
C ASP A 96 24.77 17.26 0.16
N ALA A 97 25.15 17.22 -1.12
CA ALA A 97 24.71 18.20 -2.10
C ALA A 97 23.21 18.01 -2.43
N LEU A 98 22.78 16.76 -2.56
CA LEU A 98 21.37 16.44 -2.73
C LEU A 98 20.57 16.78 -1.46
N ALA A 99 21.12 16.52 -0.27
CA ALA A 99 20.50 16.87 0.99
C ALA A 99 20.28 18.39 1.13
N GLU A 100 21.26 19.20 0.74
CA GLU A 100 21.13 20.67 0.74
C GLU A 100 20.04 21.12 -0.24
N SER A 101 20.04 20.57 -1.45
CA SER A 101 19.00 20.86 -2.45
C SER A 101 17.60 20.52 -1.94
N CYS A 102 17.45 19.37 -1.28
CA CYS A 102 16.17 18.96 -0.68
C CYS A 102 15.74 19.87 0.47
N ARG A 103 16.68 20.32 1.33
CA ARG A 103 16.39 21.32 2.39
C ARG A 103 15.88 22.63 1.82
N ASN A 104 16.48 23.11 0.75
CA ASN A 104 16.05 24.35 0.09
C ASN A 104 14.61 24.23 -0.45
N VAL A 105 14.28 23.11 -1.08
CA VAL A 105 12.90 22.82 -1.54
C VAL A 105 11.95 22.72 -0.34
N LEU A 106 12.35 22.04 0.73
CA LEU A 106 11.54 21.91 1.95
C LEU A 106 11.19 23.27 2.55
N ILE A 107 12.16 24.21 2.62
CA ILE A 107 11.93 25.56 3.14
C ILE A 107 10.88 26.29 2.30
N LEU A 108 10.89 26.10 1.00
CA LEU A 108 9.97 26.77 0.08
C LEU A 108 8.55 26.18 0.11
N THR A 109 8.41 24.89 0.42
CA THR A 109 7.14 24.15 0.24
C THR A 109 6.45 23.78 1.53
N GLU A 110 7.19 23.53 2.62
CA GLU A 110 6.64 22.96 3.86
C GLU A 110 7.05 23.75 5.11
N GLY A 111 8.34 23.94 5.34
CA GLY A 111 8.87 24.61 6.52
C GLY A 111 10.36 24.39 6.73
N PHE A 112 10.89 24.89 7.86
CA PHE A 112 12.32 24.77 8.15
C PHE A 112 12.74 23.32 8.42
N PRO A 113 13.99 22.93 8.09
CA PRO A 113 14.50 21.57 8.25
C PRO A 113 14.47 21.04 9.69
N THR A 114 14.36 21.92 10.68
CA THR A 114 14.28 21.57 12.11
C THR A 114 12.97 20.90 12.49
N TYR A 115 11.87 21.20 11.80
CA TYR A 115 10.55 20.66 12.10
C TYR A 115 9.76 20.24 10.85
N GLY A 116 10.20 20.59 9.63
CA GLY A 116 9.56 20.20 8.37
C GLY A 116 8.09 20.62 8.26
N GLY A 117 7.69 21.74 8.87
CA GLY A 117 6.29 22.19 8.94
C GLY A 117 5.42 21.45 9.97
N LEU A 118 6.01 20.55 10.79
CA LEU A 118 5.28 19.75 11.78
C LEU A 118 5.28 20.41 13.15
N ALA A 119 4.21 20.19 13.92
CA ALA A 119 4.19 20.57 15.34
C ALA A 119 5.07 19.60 16.17
N GLY A 120 5.58 20.07 17.31
CA GLY A 120 6.44 19.24 18.18
C GLY A 120 5.80 17.92 18.61
N ARG A 121 4.49 17.93 18.90
CA ARG A 121 3.74 16.69 19.22
C ARG A 121 3.75 15.66 18.09
N ASP A 122 3.75 16.10 16.84
CA ASP A 122 3.80 15.19 15.67
C ASP A 122 5.19 14.58 15.53
N LEU A 123 6.24 15.36 15.79
CA LEU A 123 7.62 14.84 15.82
C LEU A 123 7.81 13.82 16.93
N GLU A 124 7.28 14.07 18.12
CA GLU A 124 7.31 13.10 19.23
C GLU A 124 6.52 11.84 18.91
N ALA A 125 5.35 11.98 18.29
CA ALA A 125 4.55 10.83 17.85
C ALA A 125 5.31 9.95 16.82
N ILE A 126 5.98 10.58 15.85
CA ILE A 126 6.81 9.87 14.87
C ILE A 126 7.98 9.18 15.57
N ALA A 127 8.68 9.87 16.46
CA ALA A 127 9.82 9.31 17.19
C ALA A 127 9.41 8.09 18.02
N GLN A 128 8.28 8.18 18.72
CA GLN A 128 7.73 7.06 19.49
C GLN A 128 7.28 5.92 18.57
N GLY A 129 6.58 6.23 17.49
CA GLY A 129 6.11 5.25 16.51
C GLY A 129 7.25 4.46 15.87
N LEU A 130 8.37 5.10 15.53
CA LEU A 130 9.53 4.43 14.98
C LEU A 130 10.21 3.45 15.97
N ARG A 131 10.11 3.71 17.29
CA ARG A 131 10.59 2.78 18.31
C ARG A 131 9.67 1.58 18.49
N GLU A 132 8.36 1.80 18.36
CA GLU A 132 7.35 0.77 18.59
C GLU A 132 7.15 -0.14 17.38
N VAL A 133 7.25 0.40 16.16
CA VAL A 133 6.94 -0.35 14.93
C VAL A 133 7.88 -1.53 14.67
N VAL A 134 9.07 -1.52 15.24
CA VAL A 134 10.06 -2.60 15.09
C VAL A 134 9.98 -3.67 16.18
N GLN A 135 8.97 -3.62 17.05
CA GLN A 135 8.73 -4.61 18.08
C GLN A 135 8.04 -5.85 17.47
N ASP A 136 8.55 -7.02 17.79
CA ASP A 136 8.05 -8.30 17.27
C ASP A 136 6.57 -8.51 17.58
N ASP A 137 6.11 -8.24 18.80
CA ASP A 137 4.72 -8.41 19.23
C ASP A 137 3.76 -7.52 18.43
N TYR A 138 4.16 -6.26 18.16
CA TYR A 138 3.38 -5.36 17.33
C TYR A 138 3.28 -5.89 15.89
N LEU A 139 4.39 -6.29 15.29
CA LEU A 139 4.43 -6.77 13.91
C LEU A 139 3.68 -8.09 13.75
N HIS A 140 3.81 -9.00 14.72
CA HIS A 140 3.04 -10.23 14.75
C HIS A 140 1.53 -9.95 14.75
N TYR A 141 1.06 -9.10 15.67
CA TYR A 141 -0.35 -8.69 15.72
C TYR A 141 -0.80 -8.05 14.40
N ARG A 142 0.01 -7.12 13.87
CA ARG A 142 -0.29 -6.39 12.64
C ARG A 142 -0.46 -7.30 11.44
N ILE A 143 0.50 -8.19 11.21
CA ILE A 143 0.51 -9.09 10.05
C ILE A 143 -0.55 -10.17 10.23
N ARG A 144 -0.71 -10.73 11.45
CA ARG A 144 -1.73 -11.74 11.73
C ARG A 144 -3.15 -11.21 11.54
N SER A 145 -3.41 -9.96 11.92
CA SER A 145 -4.75 -9.35 11.70
C SER A 145 -5.10 -9.25 10.22
N THR A 146 -4.14 -8.90 9.36
CA THR A 146 -4.37 -8.86 7.91
C THR A 146 -4.54 -10.27 7.33
N ALA A 147 -3.70 -11.21 7.76
CA ALA A 147 -3.80 -12.61 7.33
C ALA A 147 -5.15 -13.23 7.72
N TYR A 148 -5.65 -12.95 8.93
CA TYR A 148 -6.94 -13.43 9.42
C TYR A 148 -8.09 -13.02 8.49
N LEU A 149 -8.14 -11.73 8.07
CA LEU A 149 -9.12 -11.28 7.09
C LEU A 149 -8.99 -12.04 5.77
N GLY A 150 -7.77 -12.15 5.25
CA GLY A 150 -7.51 -12.82 3.98
C GLY A 150 -7.88 -14.31 4.00
N GLU A 151 -7.48 -15.02 5.05
CA GLU A 151 -7.78 -16.45 5.24
C GLU A 151 -9.29 -16.71 5.33
N ALA A 152 -10.02 -15.88 6.08
CA ALA A 152 -11.47 -16.03 6.21
C ALA A 152 -12.20 -15.78 4.88
N LEU A 153 -11.81 -14.76 4.13
CA LEU A 153 -12.38 -14.48 2.82
C LEU A 153 -12.02 -15.55 1.77
N ASP A 154 -10.80 -16.07 1.83
CA ASP A 154 -10.36 -17.18 0.96
C ASP A 154 -11.18 -18.46 1.26
N ALA A 155 -11.38 -18.77 2.53
CA ALA A 155 -12.23 -19.89 2.95
C ALA A 155 -13.69 -19.73 2.50
N ALA A 156 -14.17 -18.48 2.39
CA ALA A 156 -15.49 -18.16 1.85
C ALA A 156 -15.54 -18.17 0.30
N GLY A 157 -14.44 -18.49 -0.38
CA GLY A 157 -14.36 -18.57 -1.84
C GLY A 157 -14.26 -17.23 -2.56
N VAL A 158 -13.93 -16.15 -1.84
CA VAL A 158 -13.73 -14.83 -2.45
C VAL A 158 -12.38 -14.80 -3.19
N PRO A 159 -12.33 -14.42 -4.48
CA PRO A 159 -11.07 -14.30 -5.22
C PRO A 159 -10.19 -13.18 -4.63
N LEU A 160 -8.92 -13.50 -4.35
CA LEU A 160 -7.97 -12.64 -3.65
C LEU A 160 -6.58 -12.70 -4.28
N VAL A 161 -5.81 -11.62 -4.13
CA VAL A 161 -4.37 -11.63 -4.40
C VAL A 161 -3.66 -12.37 -3.25
N LYS A 162 -2.89 -13.38 -3.58
CA LYS A 162 -2.10 -14.20 -2.64
C LYS A 162 -0.61 -14.22 -3.03
N PRO A 163 0.29 -14.42 -2.05
CA PRO A 163 0.05 -14.46 -0.59
C PRO A 163 -0.39 -13.10 -0.05
N PHE A 164 -1.01 -13.09 1.14
CA PHE A 164 -1.48 -11.85 1.74
C PHE A 164 -0.32 -10.95 2.17
N GLY A 165 -0.47 -9.64 1.94
CA GLY A 165 0.46 -8.62 2.39
C GLY A 165 0.25 -8.21 3.85
N GLY A 166 0.99 -7.20 4.31
CA GLY A 166 0.95 -6.76 5.70
C GLY A 166 -0.08 -5.67 6.01
N HIS A 167 -0.53 -4.91 5.02
CA HIS A 167 -1.33 -3.69 5.26
C HIS A 167 -2.73 -3.72 4.68
N ALA A 168 -3.03 -4.69 3.84
CA ALA A 168 -4.31 -4.78 3.16
C ALA A 168 -4.57 -6.18 2.62
N VAL A 169 -5.85 -6.50 2.44
CA VAL A 169 -6.30 -7.62 1.60
C VAL A 169 -6.80 -7.03 0.28
N TYR A 170 -6.51 -7.69 -0.83
CA TYR A 170 -6.86 -7.24 -2.17
C TYR A 170 -7.82 -8.23 -2.80
N LEU A 171 -9.07 -7.79 -2.99
CA LEU A 171 -10.11 -8.57 -3.67
C LEU A 171 -9.84 -8.50 -5.19
N ASP A 172 -9.90 -9.64 -5.87
CA ASP A 172 -9.87 -9.69 -7.34
C ASP A 172 -11.29 -9.47 -7.87
N ALA A 173 -11.58 -8.26 -8.29
CA ALA A 173 -12.90 -7.91 -8.78
C ALA A 173 -13.23 -8.57 -10.13
N ARG A 174 -12.24 -8.87 -10.98
CA ARG A 174 -12.51 -9.63 -12.22
C ARG A 174 -12.86 -11.07 -11.94
N GLY A 175 -12.16 -11.67 -10.98
CA GLY A 175 -12.47 -13.04 -10.56
C GLY A 175 -13.85 -13.15 -9.92
N LEU A 176 -14.27 -12.12 -9.15
CA LEU A 176 -15.58 -12.10 -8.48
C LEU A 176 -16.73 -11.69 -9.41
N LEU A 177 -16.48 -10.79 -10.36
CA LEU A 177 -17.48 -10.20 -11.27
C LEU A 177 -17.11 -10.45 -12.75
N PRO A 178 -16.95 -11.71 -13.19
CA PRO A 178 -16.46 -12.03 -14.53
C PRO A 178 -17.43 -11.59 -15.65
N HIS A 179 -18.67 -11.32 -15.33
CA HIS A 179 -19.71 -10.83 -16.26
C HIS A 179 -19.61 -9.31 -16.53
N ILE A 180 -18.83 -8.57 -15.73
CA ILE A 180 -18.63 -7.12 -15.92
C ILE A 180 -17.34 -6.91 -16.74
N PRO A 181 -17.45 -6.37 -17.98
CA PRO A 181 -16.26 -6.06 -18.78
C PRO A 181 -15.31 -5.09 -18.06
N PRO A 182 -13.99 -5.21 -18.23
CA PRO A 182 -13.03 -4.34 -17.52
C PRO A 182 -13.24 -2.83 -17.73
N LEU A 183 -13.67 -2.40 -18.93
CA LEU A 183 -13.99 -1.00 -19.22
C LEU A 183 -15.34 -0.55 -18.65
N GLN A 184 -16.03 -1.42 -17.92
CA GLN A 184 -17.19 -1.08 -17.08
C GLN A 184 -16.82 -1.11 -15.59
N TYR A 185 -15.53 -1.05 -15.27
CA TYR A 185 -14.95 -0.81 -13.96
C TYR A 185 -15.41 -1.75 -12.84
N PRO A 186 -15.19 -3.09 -12.97
CA PRO A 186 -15.64 -4.06 -11.97
C PRO A 186 -15.07 -3.78 -10.57
N GLY A 187 -13.84 -3.27 -10.45
CA GLY A 187 -13.23 -2.87 -9.17
C GLY A 187 -14.02 -1.74 -8.50
N GLN A 188 -14.43 -0.74 -9.27
CA GLN A 188 -15.23 0.36 -8.72
C GLN A 188 -16.66 -0.09 -8.39
N ALA A 189 -17.26 -0.96 -9.20
CA ALA A 189 -18.57 -1.53 -8.92
C ALA A 189 -18.57 -2.33 -7.61
N LEU A 190 -17.55 -3.15 -7.39
CA LEU A 190 -17.37 -3.89 -6.15
C LEU A 190 -17.15 -2.95 -4.95
N ALA A 191 -16.31 -1.92 -5.09
CA ALA A 191 -16.07 -0.96 -4.01
C ALA A 191 -17.35 -0.23 -3.59
N LEU A 192 -18.19 0.15 -4.55
CA LEU A 192 -19.50 0.76 -4.27
C LEU A 192 -20.47 -0.22 -3.62
N ALA A 193 -20.52 -1.48 -4.08
CA ALA A 193 -21.37 -2.50 -3.46
C ALA A 193 -21.02 -2.74 -2.00
N LEU A 194 -19.73 -2.80 -1.65
CA LEU A 194 -19.25 -2.93 -0.26
C LEU A 194 -19.63 -1.72 0.60
N TYR A 195 -19.57 -0.53 0.00
CA TYR A 195 -19.94 0.70 0.72
C TYR A 195 -21.45 0.77 0.99
N VAL A 196 -22.26 0.43 0.01
CA VAL A 196 -23.73 0.43 0.15
C VAL A 196 -24.19 -0.66 1.13
N GLU A 197 -23.58 -1.84 1.09
CA GLU A 197 -23.94 -2.98 1.96
C GLU A 197 -23.62 -2.72 3.42
N GLY A 198 -22.42 -2.24 3.71
CA GLY A 198 -21.95 -2.19 5.09
C GLY A 198 -21.04 -1.00 5.43
N GLY A 199 -21.03 0.06 4.61
CA GLY A 199 -20.16 1.22 4.85
C GLY A 199 -18.66 0.90 4.71
N ILE A 200 -18.29 -0.21 4.07
CA ILE A 200 -16.89 -0.61 3.89
C ILE A 200 -16.29 0.19 2.73
N ARG A 201 -15.38 1.09 3.07
CA ARG A 201 -14.67 1.91 2.08
C ARG A 201 -13.43 1.19 1.54
N GLY A 202 -13.58 0.50 0.41
CA GLY A 202 -12.48 -0.04 -0.37
C GLY A 202 -11.84 1.04 -1.27
N CYS A 203 -10.69 0.71 -1.83
CA CYS A 203 -10.01 1.54 -2.82
C CYS A 203 -9.81 0.72 -4.10
N GLU A 204 -10.40 1.18 -5.20
CA GLU A 204 -10.16 0.58 -6.50
C GLU A 204 -8.68 0.73 -6.89
N ILE A 205 -8.08 -0.34 -7.38
CA ILE A 205 -6.74 -0.37 -7.97
C ILE A 205 -6.83 -1.19 -9.26
N GLY A 206 -7.20 -0.51 -10.33
CA GLY A 206 -7.48 -1.17 -11.59
C GLY A 206 -7.65 -0.17 -12.73
N THR A 207 -8.66 -0.39 -13.57
CA THR A 207 -8.86 0.33 -14.82
C THR A 207 -9.19 1.82 -14.60
N VAL A 208 -9.83 2.21 -13.49
CA VAL A 208 -10.01 3.64 -13.16
C VAL A 208 -8.66 4.31 -12.91
N MET A 209 -7.77 3.66 -12.18
CA MET A 209 -6.46 4.22 -11.84
C MET A 209 -5.47 4.17 -13.00
N PHE A 210 -5.42 3.07 -13.74
CA PHE A 210 -4.33 2.78 -14.68
C PHE A 210 -4.76 2.63 -16.13
N GLY A 211 -6.06 2.65 -16.44
CA GLY A 211 -6.58 2.36 -17.78
C GLY A 211 -6.41 3.48 -18.79
N ARG A 212 -6.13 4.73 -18.37
CA ARG A 212 -6.03 5.87 -19.26
C ARG A 212 -4.60 6.11 -19.74
N HIS A 213 -4.42 6.23 -21.03
CA HIS A 213 -3.16 6.58 -21.68
C HIS A 213 -2.97 8.10 -21.85
N PRO A 214 -1.72 8.56 -22.04
CA PRO A 214 -1.44 9.98 -22.27
C PRO A 214 -2.14 10.60 -23.50
N ASP A 215 -2.43 9.78 -24.52
CA ASP A 215 -3.16 10.20 -25.73
C ASP A 215 -4.67 10.29 -25.53
N GLY A 216 -5.16 9.99 -24.32
CA GLY A 216 -6.56 10.01 -23.96
C GLY A 216 -7.34 8.72 -24.26
N THR A 217 -6.72 7.75 -24.89
CA THR A 217 -7.32 6.41 -25.07
C THR A 217 -7.41 5.65 -23.76
N GLU A 218 -8.23 4.62 -23.71
CA GLU A 218 -8.43 3.80 -22.54
C GLU A 218 -8.27 2.32 -22.88
N SER A 219 -7.56 1.59 -22.02
CA SER A 219 -7.45 0.13 -22.08
C SER A 219 -7.62 -0.48 -20.70
N PRO A 220 -8.06 -1.74 -20.61
CA PRO A 220 -8.12 -2.43 -19.34
C PRO A 220 -6.75 -2.45 -18.64
N ALA A 221 -6.72 -2.15 -17.33
CA ALA A 221 -5.55 -2.43 -16.53
C ALA A 221 -5.25 -3.95 -16.51
N PRO A 222 -4.03 -4.38 -16.17
CA PRO A 222 -3.73 -5.81 -16.04
C PRO A 222 -4.62 -6.53 -15.03
N MET A 223 -5.01 -5.85 -13.95
CA MET A 223 -5.89 -6.36 -12.89
C MET A 223 -6.88 -5.28 -12.48
N ASP A 224 -8.06 -5.68 -12.00
CA ASP A 224 -8.99 -4.79 -11.30
C ASP A 224 -9.17 -5.29 -9.88
N LEU A 225 -8.54 -4.60 -8.93
CA LEU A 225 -8.50 -4.96 -7.54
C LEU A 225 -9.28 -3.98 -6.68
N VAL A 226 -9.80 -4.46 -5.55
CA VAL A 226 -10.29 -3.60 -4.47
C VAL A 226 -9.43 -3.83 -3.25
N ARG A 227 -8.70 -2.80 -2.84
CA ARG A 227 -7.85 -2.83 -1.66
C ARG A 227 -8.67 -2.52 -0.41
N LEU A 228 -8.73 -3.46 0.51
CA LEU A 228 -9.23 -3.30 1.86
C LEU A 228 -8.04 -2.99 2.79
N ALA A 229 -7.70 -1.71 2.92
CA ALA A 229 -6.58 -1.27 3.74
C ALA A 229 -6.96 -1.31 5.22
N ILE A 230 -6.09 -1.92 6.04
CA ILE A 230 -6.26 -2.00 7.49
C ILE A 230 -5.34 -0.96 8.12
N PRO A 231 -5.87 0.14 8.68
CA PRO A 231 -5.07 1.12 9.39
C PRO A 231 -4.46 0.51 10.66
N ARG A 232 -3.36 1.11 11.12
CA ARG A 232 -2.62 0.63 12.28
C ARG A 232 -3.32 1.02 13.57
N ARG A 233 -3.48 0.07 14.51
CA ARG A 233 -4.05 0.30 15.86
C ARG A 233 -5.43 0.97 15.85
N THR A 234 -6.25 0.73 14.82
CA THR A 234 -7.56 1.35 14.68
C THR A 234 -8.69 0.35 14.89
N TYR A 235 -8.59 -0.80 14.24
CA TYR A 235 -9.64 -1.82 14.24
C TYR A 235 -9.32 -2.98 15.17
N THR A 236 -10.35 -3.47 15.86
CA THR A 236 -10.34 -4.70 16.65
C THR A 236 -10.76 -5.89 15.77
N GLN A 237 -10.70 -7.09 16.32
CA GLN A 237 -11.17 -8.30 15.63
C GLN A 237 -12.63 -8.17 15.20
N SER A 238 -13.52 -7.65 16.06
CA SER A 238 -14.94 -7.49 15.73
C SER A 238 -15.20 -6.60 14.50
N HIS A 239 -14.36 -5.61 14.26
CA HIS A 239 -14.44 -4.83 13.02
C HIS A 239 -14.00 -5.67 11.80
N ILE A 240 -13.00 -6.52 11.96
CA ILE A 240 -12.55 -7.42 10.89
C ILE A 240 -13.62 -8.46 10.59
N ASP A 241 -14.24 -9.04 11.63
CA ASP A 241 -15.36 -10.00 11.48
C ASP A 241 -16.52 -9.36 10.72
N TYR A 242 -16.87 -8.11 11.04
CA TYR A 242 -17.88 -7.35 10.30
C TYR A 242 -17.51 -7.16 8.81
N VAL A 243 -16.25 -6.88 8.53
CA VAL A 243 -15.78 -6.76 7.12
C VAL A 243 -15.94 -8.11 6.41
N ILE A 244 -15.64 -9.24 7.07
CA ILE A 244 -15.81 -10.57 6.50
C ILE A 244 -17.29 -10.82 6.17
N GLU A 245 -18.21 -10.51 7.08
CA GLU A 245 -19.66 -10.65 6.88
C GLU A 245 -20.13 -9.85 5.67
N VAL A 246 -19.76 -8.56 5.57
CA VAL A 246 -20.17 -7.68 4.48
C VAL A 246 -19.62 -8.15 3.15
N VAL A 247 -18.31 -8.49 3.08
CA VAL A 247 -17.71 -8.97 1.83
C VAL A 247 -18.36 -10.27 1.37
N THR A 248 -18.64 -11.19 2.29
CA THR A 248 -19.30 -12.46 1.98
C THR A 248 -20.73 -12.24 1.48
N ALA A 249 -21.50 -11.34 2.09
CA ALA A 249 -22.84 -10.98 1.67
C ALA A 249 -22.84 -10.37 0.23
N VAL A 250 -21.89 -9.49 -0.06
CA VAL A 250 -21.74 -8.93 -1.42
C VAL A 250 -21.32 -10.01 -2.42
N ALA A 251 -20.40 -10.90 -2.04
CA ALA A 251 -19.98 -12.01 -2.91
C ALA A 251 -21.14 -12.96 -3.25
N ALA A 252 -22.01 -13.24 -2.30
CA ALA A 252 -23.19 -14.10 -2.52
C ALA A 252 -24.15 -13.54 -3.60
N ARG A 253 -24.19 -12.22 -3.78
CA ARG A 253 -25.02 -11.56 -4.80
C ARG A 253 -24.22 -10.98 -5.98
N ALA A 254 -22.96 -11.35 -6.10
CA ALA A 254 -22.07 -10.87 -7.16
C ALA A 254 -22.67 -10.92 -8.57
N PRO A 255 -23.41 -11.98 -9.00
CA PRO A 255 -24.04 -12.04 -10.33
C PRO A 255 -25.08 -10.95 -10.60
N SER A 256 -25.65 -10.31 -9.57
CA SER A 256 -26.63 -9.23 -9.69
C SER A 256 -26.00 -7.83 -9.77
N LEU A 257 -24.69 -7.71 -9.56
CA LEU A 257 -24.02 -6.43 -9.66
C LEU A 257 -23.84 -6.04 -11.14
N THR A 258 -24.01 -4.75 -11.42
CA THR A 258 -23.87 -4.20 -12.77
C THR A 258 -22.59 -3.39 -12.91
N GLY A 259 -22.08 -3.29 -14.13
CA GLY A 259 -20.97 -2.41 -14.46
C GLY A 259 -21.32 -0.93 -14.30
N LEU A 260 -20.32 -0.10 -14.44
CA LEU A 260 -20.44 1.34 -14.30
C LEU A 260 -20.03 2.04 -15.60
N ARG A 261 -20.62 3.18 -15.85
CA ARG A 261 -20.19 4.14 -16.86
C ARG A 261 -19.65 5.39 -16.17
N MET A 262 -18.49 5.86 -16.60
CA MET A 262 -17.96 7.15 -16.14
C MET A 262 -18.78 8.28 -16.76
N VAL A 263 -19.31 9.17 -15.91
CA VAL A 263 -20.05 10.36 -16.32
C VAL A 263 -19.06 11.45 -16.58
N GLU A 264 -18.94 11.89 -17.79
CA GLU A 264 -17.96 12.84 -18.32
C GLU A 264 -16.53 12.24 -18.42
N PRO A 265 -15.90 12.33 -19.59
CA PRO A 265 -14.51 11.99 -19.73
C PRO A 265 -13.68 12.94 -18.88
N GLN A 266 -13.17 12.45 -17.76
CA GLN A 266 -12.30 13.23 -16.88
C GLN A 266 -10.94 13.38 -17.57
N PRO A 267 -10.55 14.58 -18.04
CA PRO A 267 -9.27 14.79 -18.72
C PRO A 267 -8.08 14.68 -17.76
N SER A 268 -8.34 14.60 -16.47
CA SER A 268 -7.34 14.70 -15.41
C SER A 268 -6.62 13.38 -15.16
N ALA A 269 -5.29 13.46 -14.97
CA ALA A 269 -4.49 12.40 -14.37
C ALA A 269 -4.98 11.99 -12.97
N LEU A 270 -5.84 12.79 -12.34
CA LEU A 270 -6.42 12.57 -11.02
C LEU A 270 -7.81 11.93 -11.04
N ARG A 271 -8.27 11.39 -12.19
CA ARG A 271 -9.61 10.81 -12.33
C ARG A 271 -9.93 9.75 -11.27
N HIS A 272 -8.95 9.03 -10.79
CA HIS A 272 -9.10 8.07 -9.70
C HIS A 272 -9.70 8.69 -8.42
N PHE A 273 -9.51 9.99 -8.20
CA PHE A 273 -10.06 10.73 -7.05
C PHE A 273 -11.28 11.55 -7.37
N THR A 274 -11.55 11.83 -8.65
CA THR A 274 -12.53 12.85 -9.09
C THR A 274 -13.62 12.31 -10.01
N ALA A 275 -13.44 11.11 -10.58
CA ALA A 275 -14.40 10.54 -11.50
C ALA A 275 -15.76 10.29 -10.83
N ARG A 276 -16.83 10.51 -11.60
CA ARG A 276 -18.21 10.18 -11.24
C ARG A 276 -18.68 9.02 -12.09
N PHE A 277 -19.54 8.20 -11.50
CA PHE A 277 -20.03 6.99 -12.14
C PHE A 277 -21.55 6.89 -12.04
N GLU A 278 -22.14 6.25 -13.05
CA GLU A 278 -23.53 5.82 -13.08
C GLU A 278 -23.61 4.32 -13.35
N PRO A 279 -24.59 3.61 -12.76
CA PRO A 279 -24.83 2.21 -13.09
C PRO A 279 -25.19 2.06 -14.57
N ILE A 280 -24.75 0.97 -15.20
CA ILE A 280 -25.22 0.54 -16.51
C ILE A 280 -26.49 -0.28 -16.24
N VAL A 281 -27.62 0.22 -16.77
CA VAL A 281 -28.94 -0.41 -16.64
C VAL A 281 -29.13 -1.44 -17.73
#